data_ddf2c5394ebf6eec9bec2aaa7c8c8a1b
#
_entry.id   ddf2c5394ebf6eec9bec2aaa7c8c8a1b
#
_cell.length_a   1.000
_cell.length_b   1.000
_cell.length_c   1.000
_cell.angle_alpha   90.00
_cell.angle_beta   90.00
_cell.angle_gamma   90.00
#
_symmetry.space_group_name_H-M   'P 1'
#
loop_
_entity.id
_entity.type
_entity.pdbx_description
1 polymer ?
#
loop_
_entity_poly.entity_id
_entity_poly.type
_entity_poly.pdbx_seq_one_letter_code
_entity_poly.pdbx_strand_id
1 'polypeptide(L)'
;MWEDTSLEKNMNAKLSSEYNKREAETYYAQYCNARSRLEKDVFSFIPAVETQLTDHTEKHIEDVLKKAHKLLGDEIEKFNAAELYLLCICILFHDCGNIHGRDEHEKKIADIYDAIVGDDVTRVQERRLVLSVVKAHSGTSRKGDKDTLIEVVERTSLYDKEIKLREIAGILRLADELAEGPQRTSSYILGHNTKLEEGEIKPIIKNTSIIYHKYASVTNIFIDKGNGRIALTYNIEIPVNQVSFTELLNFIYKRIVKLDAERRYCKYYAPSLEKLKRTEANINIYHKGEDIIDMPLIELGDKYAVLAESVEDVILSRYPNIKEEILKTQIKEKGYNYDEESI
;
A
#
# COMPACT_ATOMS: atom_id res chain seq x y z
N MET A 1 -15.54 -10.22 -12.57
CA MET A 1 -14.58 -10.28 -13.71
C MET A 1 -13.74 -9.01 -13.61
N TRP A 2 -12.45 -9.16 -13.53
CA TRP A 2 -11.49 -8.05 -13.41
C TRP A 2 -11.48 -7.22 -14.71
N GLU A 3 -11.78 -5.94 -14.60
CA GLU A 3 -11.65 -5.00 -15.70
C GLU A 3 -10.26 -4.35 -15.69
N ASP A 4 -9.67 -4.14 -16.87
CA ASP A 4 -8.36 -3.52 -16.96
C ASP A 4 -8.35 -2.12 -16.36
N THR A 5 -7.45 -1.89 -15.43
CA THR A 5 -7.18 -0.57 -14.86
C THR A 5 -6.54 0.37 -15.90
N SER A 6 -6.46 1.67 -15.59
CA SER A 6 -5.82 2.62 -16.49
C SER A 6 -4.34 2.28 -16.73
N LEU A 7 -3.61 1.74 -15.75
CA LEU A 7 -2.23 1.31 -15.93
C LEU A 7 -2.12 0.16 -16.93
N GLU A 8 -2.99 -0.83 -16.82
CA GLU A 8 -3.04 -1.99 -17.74
C GLU A 8 -3.41 -1.57 -19.16
N LYS A 9 -4.37 -0.63 -19.31
CA LYS A 9 -4.71 -0.06 -20.62
C LYS A 9 -3.53 0.66 -21.25
N ASN A 10 -2.77 1.45 -20.47
CA ASN A 10 -1.57 2.13 -20.96
C ASN A 10 -0.47 1.13 -21.33
N MET A 11 -0.27 0.09 -20.54
CA MET A 11 0.65 -1.02 -20.85
C MET A 11 0.28 -1.66 -22.21
N ASN A 12 -0.98 -2.03 -22.40
CA ASN A 12 -1.43 -2.67 -23.64
C ASN A 12 -1.29 -1.74 -24.87
N ALA A 13 -1.60 -0.45 -24.72
CA ALA A 13 -1.40 0.54 -25.77
C ALA A 13 0.08 0.70 -26.15
N LYS A 14 0.99 0.76 -25.16
CA LYS A 14 2.44 0.82 -25.40
C LYS A 14 2.97 -0.47 -26.03
N LEU A 15 2.53 -1.65 -25.58
CA LEU A 15 2.87 -2.93 -26.23
C LEU A 15 2.49 -2.90 -27.71
N SER A 16 1.27 -2.47 -28.02
CA SER A 16 0.77 -2.40 -29.40
C SER A 16 1.50 -1.39 -30.28
N SER A 17 2.08 -0.33 -29.69
CA SER A 17 2.78 0.71 -30.43
C SER A 17 4.27 0.45 -30.60
N GLU A 18 4.91 -0.30 -29.69
CA GLU A 18 6.36 -0.48 -29.65
C GLU A 18 6.85 -1.85 -30.11
N TYR A 19 5.97 -2.84 -30.19
CA TYR A 19 6.27 -4.20 -30.65
C TYR A 19 5.46 -4.54 -31.91
N ASN A 20 5.88 -5.54 -32.66
CA ASN A 20 5.05 -6.08 -33.74
C ASN A 20 3.78 -6.74 -33.14
N LYS A 21 2.75 -6.86 -33.97
CA LYS A 21 1.43 -7.36 -33.54
C LYS A 21 1.50 -8.68 -32.78
N ARG A 22 2.32 -9.64 -33.24
CA ARG A 22 2.44 -10.98 -32.63
C ARG A 22 3.08 -10.89 -31.24
N GLU A 23 4.15 -10.13 -31.12
CA GLU A 23 4.84 -9.92 -29.83
C GLU A 23 3.95 -9.22 -28.83
N ALA A 24 3.29 -8.11 -29.24
CA ALA A 24 2.38 -7.36 -28.39
C ALA A 24 1.24 -8.23 -27.86
N GLU A 25 0.57 -8.99 -28.74
CA GLU A 25 -0.49 -9.94 -28.39
C GLU A 25 0.04 -11.02 -27.43
N THR A 26 1.26 -11.52 -27.66
CA THR A 26 1.87 -12.55 -26.81
C THR A 26 2.12 -12.01 -25.40
N TYR A 27 2.79 -10.87 -25.24
CA TYR A 27 3.10 -10.30 -23.94
C TYR A 27 1.83 -9.94 -23.16
N TYR A 28 0.85 -9.33 -23.83
CA TYR A 28 -0.42 -9.02 -23.19
C TYR A 28 -1.18 -10.29 -22.75
N ALA A 29 -1.23 -11.32 -23.59
CA ALA A 29 -1.85 -12.60 -23.24
C ALA A 29 -1.14 -13.29 -22.06
N GLN A 30 0.20 -13.21 -21.98
CA GLN A 30 0.97 -13.73 -20.86
C GLN A 30 0.62 -13.02 -19.55
N TYR A 31 0.50 -11.69 -19.58
CA TYR A 31 0.04 -10.90 -18.44
C TYR A 31 -1.37 -11.29 -18.00
N CYS A 32 -2.33 -11.31 -18.92
CA CYS A 32 -3.72 -11.66 -18.62
C CYS A 32 -3.86 -13.10 -18.08
N ASN A 33 -3.08 -14.03 -18.61
CA ASN A 33 -3.06 -15.42 -18.12
C ASN A 33 -2.52 -15.49 -16.68
N ALA A 34 -1.39 -14.83 -16.39
CA ALA A 34 -0.83 -14.78 -15.04
C ALA A 34 -1.84 -14.14 -14.05
N ARG A 35 -2.46 -13.02 -14.42
CA ARG A 35 -3.50 -12.34 -13.63
C ARG A 35 -4.67 -13.27 -13.32
N SER A 36 -5.24 -13.89 -14.34
CA SER A 36 -6.40 -14.79 -14.19
C SER A 36 -6.09 -16.01 -13.31
N ARG A 37 -4.90 -16.58 -13.44
CA ARG A 37 -4.48 -17.69 -12.60
C ARG A 37 -4.23 -17.28 -11.16
N LEU A 38 -3.59 -16.12 -10.92
CA LEU A 38 -3.39 -15.58 -9.57
C LEU A 38 -4.73 -15.26 -8.89
N GLU A 39 -5.67 -14.63 -9.60
CA GLU A 39 -7.02 -14.36 -9.10
C GLU A 39 -7.71 -15.64 -8.64
N LYS A 40 -7.70 -16.67 -9.47
CA LYS A 40 -8.39 -17.93 -9.22
C LYS A 40 -7.69 -18.80 -8.19
N ASP A 41 -6.38 -18.97 -8.32
CA ASP A 41 -5.63 -20.05 -7.65
C ASP A 41 -4.87 -19.53 -6.41
N VAL A 42 -4.75 -18.19 -6.22
CA VAL A 42 -3.96 -17.60 -5.13
C VAL A 42 -4.78 -16.59 -4.33
N PHE A 43 -5.18 -15.47 -4.94
CA PHE A 43 -5.79 -14.34 -4.20
C PHE A 43 -7.09 -14.72 -3.51
N SER A 44 -7.94 -15.55 -4.13
CA SER A 44 -9.19 -16.03 -3.55
C SER A 44 -9.00 -16.88 -2.29
N PHE A 45 -7.80 -17.42 -2.05
CA PHE A 45 -7.48 -18.27 -0.91
C PHE A 45 -6.73 -17.55 0.22
N ILE A 46 -6.13 -16.39 -0.03
CA ILE A 46 -5.41 -15.61 1.01
C ILE A 46 -6.29 -15.36 2.24
N PRO A 47 -7.57 -14.94 2.13
CA PRO A 47 -8.41 -14.68 3.32
C PRO A 47 -8.68 -15.92 4.16
N ALA A 48 -8.61 -17.11 3.58
CA ALA A 48 -8.79 -18.37 4.33
C ALA A 48 -7.55 -18.74 5.15
N VAL A 49 -6.36 -18.33 4.72
CA VAL A 49 -5.09 -18.57 5.42
C VAL A 49 -4.78 -17.44 6.40
N GLU A 50 -4.89 -16.20 5.94
CA GLU A 50 -4.56 -14.98 6.69
C GLU A 50 -5.82 -14.21 7.09
N THR A 51 -6.58 -14.81 8.02
CA THR A 51 -7.86 -14.26 8.50
C THR A 51 -7.73 -12.97 9.30
N GLN A 52 -6.53 -12.61 9.71
CA GLN A 52 -6.25 -11.45 10.57
C GLN A 52 -5.71 -10.23 9.81
N LEU A 53 -5.37 -10.40 8.54
CA LEU A 53 -4.89 -9.30 7.71
C LEU A 53 -6.05 -8.47 7.16
N THR A 54 -5.78 -7.20 6.89
CA THR A 54 -6.60 -6.40 5.97
C THR A 54 -6.61 -7.05 4.58
N ASP A 55 -7.52 -6.64 3.69
CA ASP A 55 -7.69 -7.27 2.37
C ASP A 55 -6.37 -7.26 1.56
N HIS A 56 -5.95 -8.46 1.13
CA HIS A 56 -4.80 -8.71 0.24
C HIS A 56 -5.25 -9.55 -0.97
N THR A 57 -6.53 -9.46 -1.32
CA THR A 57 -7.11 -10.14 -2.48
C THR A 57 -6.87 -9.36 -3.78
N GLU A 58 -7.55 -9.78 -4.85
CA GLU A 58 -7.54 -9.07 -6.14
C GLU A 58 -7.90 -7.59 -6.03
N LYS A 59 -8.71 -7.18 -5.04
CA LYS A 59 -9.09 -5.77 -4.82
C LYS A 59 -7.90 -4.91 -4.38
N HIS A 60 -7.05 -5.44 -3.49
CA HIS A 60 -5.82 -4.77 -3.11
C HIS A 60 -4.89 -4.61 -4.31
N ILE A 61 -4.67 -5.67 -5.09
CA ILE A 61 -3.84 -5.62 -6.30
C ILE A 61 -4.36 -4.57 -7.28
N GLU A 62 -5.68 -4.52 -7.51
CA GLU A 62 -6.32 -3.51 -8.35
C GLU A 62 -6.07 -2.08 -7.81
N ASP A 63 -6.13 -1.89 -6.49
CA ASP A 63 -5.83 -0.60 -5.86
C ASP A 63 -4.36 -0.20 -6.04
N VAL A 64 -3.41 -1.13 -5.90
CA VAL A 64 -1.99 -0.86 -6.15
C VAL A 64 -1.76 -0.45 -7.61
N LEU A 65 -2.39 -1.12 -8.60
CA LEU A 65 -2.35 -0.73 -10.00
C LEU A 65 -2.88 0.69 -10.22
N LYS A 66 -4.01 1.04 -9.59
CA LYS A 66 -4.60 2.39 -9.64
C LYS A 66 -3.70 3.44 -9.00
N LYS A 67 -3.07 3.12 -7.86
CA LYS A 67 -2.13 4.03 -7.19
C LYS A 67 -0.85 4.22 -8.01
N ALA A 68 -0.29 3.16 -8.59
CA ALA A 68 0.87 3.26 -9.48
C ALA A 68 0.57 4.16 -10.69
N HIS A 69 -0.58 4.01 -11.32
CA HIS A 69 -1.01 4.89 -12.42
C HIS A 69 -1.08 6.37 -11.98
N LYS A 70 -1.69 6.65 -10.82
CA LYS A 70 -1.78 8.02 -10.27
C LYS A 70 -0.41 8.59 -9.90
N LEU A 71 0.50 7.77 -9.36
CA LEU A 71 1.88 8.16 -9.06
C LEU A 71 2.65 8.53 -10.33
N LEU A 72 2.48 7.78 -11.39
CA LEU A 72 3.11 8.08 -12.67
C LEU A 72 2.50 9.32 -13.33
N GLY A 73 1.18 9.45 -13.38
CA GLY A 73 0.51 10.55 -14.10
C GLY A 73 1.10 10.71 -15.50
N ASP A 74 1.44 11.95 -15.91
CA ASP A 74 2.01 12.22 -17.23
C ASP A 74 3.39 11.59 -17.45
N GLU A 75 4.11 11.25 -16.38
CA GLU A 75 5.43 10.60 -16.48
C GLU A 75 5.34 9.18 -17.10
N ILE A 76 4.14 8.60 -17.14
CA ILE A 76 3.88 7.28 -17.75
C ILE A 76 4.31 7.24 -19.21
N GLU A 77 4.24 8.38 -19.93
CA GLU A 77 4.68 8.47 -21.30
C GLU A 77 6.18 8.26 -21.51
N LYS A 78 6.99 8.44 -20.47
CA LYS A 78 8.45 8.20 -20.48
C LYS A 78 8.84 6.75 -20.23
N PHE A 79 7.86 5.90 -19.92
CA PHE A 79 8.06 4.47 -19.73
C PHE A 79 7.80 3.75 -21.04
N ASN A 80 8.70 2.83 -21.39
CA ASN A 80 8.49 1.97 -22.54
C ASN A 80 7.55 0.80 -22.21
N ALA A 81 7.13 0.07 -23.22
CA ALA A 81 6.19 -1.04 -23.10
C ALA A 81 6.65 -2.14 -22.14
N ALA A 82 7.95 -2.49 -22.17
CA ALA A 82 8.50 -3.52 -21.29
C ALA A 82 8.59 -3.06 -19.83
N GLU A 83 8.82 -1.76 -19.58
CA GLU A 83 8.81 -1.19 -18.23
C GLU A 83 7.40 -1.21 -17.63
N LEU A 84 6.38 -0.82 -18.39
CA LEU A 84 4.98 -0.88 -17.92
C LEU A 84 4.51 -2.32 -17.73
N TYR A 85 4.89 -3.23 -18.63
CA TYR A 85 4.62 -4.65 -18.48
C TYR A 85 5.25 -5.20 -17.19
N LEU A 86 6.54 -4.90 -16.97
CA LEU A 86 7.25 -5.36 -15.77
C LEU A 86 6.66 -4.77 -14.49
N LEU A 87 6.27 -3.50 -14.48
CA LEU A 87 5.59 -2.90 -13.34
C LEU A 87 4.27 -3.61 -13.03
N CYS A 88 3.43 -3.84 -14.05
CA CYS A 88 2.15 -4.53 -13.88
C CYS A 88 2.34 -5.95 -13.37
N ILE A 89 3.27 -6.74 -13.94
CA ILE A 89 3.50 -8.11 -13.51
C ILE A 89 4.09 -8.16 -12.08
N CYS A 90 4.99 -7.24 -11.72
CA CYS A 90 5.51 -7.13 -10.36
C CYS A 90 4.39 -6.80 -9.34
N ILE A 91 3.45 -5.93 -9.70
CA ILE A 91 2.29 -5.64 -8.86
C ILE A 91 1.42 -6.89 -8.66
N LEU A 92 1.22 -7.73 -9.68
CA LEU A 92 0.49 -8.99 -9.51
C LEU A 92 1.14 -9.93 -8.51
N PHE A 93 2.48 -9.98 -8.47
CA PHE A 93 3.19 -10.98 -7.69
C PHE A 93 3.65 -10.49 -6.31
N HIS A 94 3.59 -9.19 -5.97
CA HIS A 94 4.28 -8.64 -4.79
C HIS A 94 3.82 -9.29 -3.48
N ASP A 95 2.54 -9.57 -3.32
CA ASP A 95 1.94 -10.10 -2.09
C ASP A 95 1.33 -11.51 -2.26
N CYS A 96 1.53 -12.16 -3.42
CA CYS A 96 0.96 -13.49 -3.69
C CYS A 96 1.42 -14.55 -2.67
N GLY A 97 2.58 -14.37 -2.06
CA GLY A 97 3.12 -15.26 -1.04
C GLY A 97 2.30 -15.33 0.26
N ASN A 98 1.40 -14.37 0.52
CA ASN A 98 0.52 -14.39 1.69
C ASN A 98 -0.40 -15.63 1.75
N ILE A 99 -0.59 -16.35 0.65
CA ILE A 99 -1.28 -17.66 0.64
C ILE A 99 -0.56 -18.71 1.51
N HIS A 100 0.73 -18.52 1.82
CA HIS A 100 1.51 -19.40 2.70
C HIS A 100 1.68 -18.85 4.13
N GLY A 101 0.98 -17.74 4.45
CA GLY A 101 1.11 -17.03 5.71
C GLY A 101 2.12 -15.89 5.67
N ARG A 102 1.92 -14.89 6.52
CA ARG A 102 2.69 -13.63 6.54
C ARG A 102 4.19 -13.84 6.72
N ASP A 103 4.59 -14.80 7.55
CA ASP A 103 6.00 -15.02 7.91
C ASP A 103 6.82 -15.63 6.78
N GLU A 104 6.20 -16.37 5.86
CA GLU A 104 6.85 -17.06 4.76
C GLU A 104 6.60 -16.43 3.38
N HIS A 105 5.80 -15.34 3.30
CA HIS A 105 5.31 -14.81 2.04
C HIS A 105 6.42 -14.47 1.04
N GLU A 106 7.49 -13.77 1.49
CA GLU A 106 8.59 -13.38 0.59
C GLU A 106 9.37 -14.58 0.02
N LYS A 107 9.51 -15.65 0.81
CA LYS A 107 10.25 -16.85 0.41
C LYS A 107 9.52 -17.70 -0.63
N LYS A 108 8.18 -17.60 -0.67
CA LYS A 108 7.31 -18.43 -1.50
C LYS A 108 6.93 -17.81 -2.84
N ILE A 109 7.25 -16.55 -3.07
CA ILE A 109 6.91 -15.86 -4.33
C ILE A 109 7.54 -16.57 -5.54
N ALA A 110 8.77 -17.08 -5.42
CA ALA A 110 9.43 -17.77 -6.50
C ALA A 110 8.70 -19.07 -6.91
N ASP A 111 8.28 -19.86 -5.92
CA ASP A 111 7.53 -21.11 -6.15
C ASP A 111 6.18 -20.83 -6.82
N ILE A 112 5.50 -19.74 -6.36
CA ILE A 112 4.22 -19.31 -6.94
C ILE A 112 4.42 -18.79 -8.36
N TYR A 113 5.47 -17.99 -8.62
CA TYR A 113 5.77 -17.52 -9.96
C TYR A 113 5.92 -18.70 -10.93
N ASP A 114 6.73 -19.70 -10.57
CA ASP A 114 6.98 -20.88 -11.38
C ASP A 114 5.69 -21.70 -11.59
N ALA A 115 4.87 -21.84 -10.57
CA ALA A 115 3.58 -22.52 -10.69
C ALA A 115 2.59 -21.79 -11.61
N ILE A 116 2.56 -20.44 -11.57
CA ILE A 116 1.61 -19.62 -12.34
C ILE A 116 2.08 -19.41 -13.78
N VAL A 117 3.36 -19.10 -13.97
CA VAL A 117 3.93 -18.77 -15.30
C VAL A 117 4.38 -20.00 -16.06
N GLY A 118 4.84 -21.05 -15.36
CA GLY A 118 5.37 -22.28 -15.91
C GLY A 118 6.88 -22.19 -16.19
N ASP A 119 7.45 -23.34 -16.58
CA ASP A 119 8.89 -23.50 -16.83
C ASP A 119 9.32 -23.02 -18.23
N ASP A 120 8.82 -21.86 -18.66
CA ASP A 120 9.21 -21.29 -19.95
C ASP A 120 10.60 -20.68 -19.87
N VAL A 121 11.58 -21.33 -20.49
CA VAL A 121 12.98 -20.92 -20.52
C VAL A 121 13.15 -19.51 -21.14
N THR A 122 12.22 -19.06 -21.98
CA THR A 122 12.26 -17.70 -22.56
C THR A 122 11.93 -16.62 -21.54
N ARG A 123 11.31 -16.97 -20.42
CA ARG A 123 10.90 -16.06 -19.34
C ARG A 123 11.83 -16.04 -18.11
N VAL A 124 12.96 -16.72 -18.16
CA VAL A 124 13.93 -16.78 -17.05
C VAL A 124 14.41 -15.37 -16.66
N GLN A 125 14.61 -14.49 -17.63
CA GLN A 125 15.03 -13.11 -17.35
C GLN A 125 13.90 -12.32 -16.67
N GLU A 126 12.68 -12.39 -17.19
CA GLU A 126 11.50 -11.78 -16.55
C GLU A 126 11.35 -12.26 -15.10
N ARG A 127 11.39 -13.56 -14.87
CA ARG A 127 11.33 -14.17 -13.52
C ARG A 127 12.34 -13.52 -12.57
N ARG A 128 13.61 -13.44 -13.00
CA ARG A 128 14.68 -12.84 -12.18
C ARG A 128 14.40 -11.39 -11.84
N LEU A 129 13.89 -10.60 -12.79
CA LEU A 129 13.58 -9.19 -12.59
C LEU A 129 12.37 -9.02 -11.65
N VAL A 130 11.29 -9.78 -11.87
CA VAL A 130 10.11 -9.78 -11.01
C VAL A 130 10.51 -10.10 -9.57
N LEU A 131 11.24 -11.20 -9.34
CA LEU A 131 11.67 -11.58 -7.99
C LEU A 131 12.57 -10.52 -7.32
N SER A 132 13.44 -9.85 -8.10
CA SER A 132 14.29 -8.78 -7.59
C SER A 132 13.48 -7.57 -7.13
N VAL A 133 12.50 -7.15 -7.93
CA VAL A 133 11.62 -6.00 -7.63
C VAL A 133 10.70 -6.31 -6.46
N VAL A 134 10.05 -7.47 -6.51
CA VAL A 134 9.08 -7.88 -5.49
C VAL A 134 9.74 -8.05 -4.12
N LYS A 135 10.94 -8.62 -4.07
CA LYS A 135 11.69 -8.71 -2.81
C LYS A 135 12.03 -7.36 -2.20
N ALA A 136 12.20 -6.31 -3.01
CA ALA A 136 12.61 -4.99 -2.55
C ALA A 136 11.46 -4.11 -2.05
N HIS A 137 10.18 -4.52 -2.24
CA HIS A 137 9.03 -3.71 -1.82
C HIS A 137 8.85 -3.70 -0.30
N SER A 138 9.36 -4.70 0.42
CA SER A 138 9.22 -4.86 1.88
C SER A 138 10.51 -5.41 2.51
N GLY A 139 10.45 -5.73 3.80
CA GLY A 139 11.52 -6.43 4.51
C GLY A 139 12.73 -5.56 4.89
N THR A 140 13.89 -6.19 4.92
CA THR A 140 15.18 -5.59 5.23
C THR A 140 16.22 -5.98 4.19
N SER A 141 17.18 -5.08 3.93
CA SER A 141 18.33 -5.34 3.07
C SER A 141 19.24 -6.43 3.65
N ARG A 142 20.19 -6.92 2.86
CA ARG A 142 21.24 -7.85 3.33
C ARG A 142 22.09 -7.28 4.46
N LYS A 143 22.13 -5.95 4.61
CA LYS A 143 22.84 -5.26 5.69
C LYS A 143 22.00 -5.13 6.96
N GLY A 144 20.72 -5.55 6.93
CA GLY A 144 19.80 -5.48 8.04
C GLY A 144 19.11 -4.12 8.22
N ASP A 145 19.28 -3.19 7.29
CA ASP A 145 18.59 -1.91 7.26
C ASP A 145 17.32 -1.96 6.37
N LYS A 146 16.64 -0.84 6.23
CA LYS A 146 15.41 -0.72 5.42
C LYS A 146 15.66 -0.29 3.97
N ASP A 147 16.92 -0.10 3.55
CA ASP A 147 17.28 0.30 2.20
C ASP A 147 17.35 -0.90 1.24
N THR A 148 16.19 -1.48 0.96
CA THR A 148 16.08 -2.63 0.06
C THR A 148 16.20 -2.25 -1.42
N LEU A 149 15.85 -1.02 -1.81
CA LEU A 149 15.92 -0.55 -3.19
C LEU A 149 17.36 -0.43 -3.70
N ILE A 150 18.34 -0.19 -2.83
CA ILE A 150 19.76 -0.15 -3.23
C ILE A 150 20.24 -1.50 -3.77
N GLU A 151 19.63 -2.61 -3.36
CA GLU A 151 19.99 -3.94 -3.81
C GLU A 151 19.45 -4.29 -5.21
N VAL A 152 18.47 -3.52 -5.70
CA VAL A 152 17.95 -3.65 -7.06
C VAL A 152 18.90 -2.98 -8.03
N VAL A 153 19.29 -3.64 -9.11
CA VAL A 153 20.10 -3.01 -10.15
C VAL A 153 19.38 -1.81 -10.75
N GLU A 154 20.11 -0.73 -11.01
CA GLU A 154 19.51 0.51 -11.51
C GLU A 154 18.86 0.31 -12.87
N ARG A 155 19.62 -0.29 -13.80
CA ARG A 155 19.20 -0.53 -15.18
C ARG A 155 19.52 -1.95 -15.62
N THR A 156 18.71 -2.46 -16.51
CA THR A 156 18.86 -3.79 -17.13
C THR A 156 18.12 -3.82 -18.47
N SER A 157 17.88 -4.99 -19.04
CA SER A 157 17.08 -5.14 -20.24
C SER A 157 15.99 -6.20 -20.08
N LEU A 158 14.88 -6.05 -20.79
CA LEU A 158 13.83 -7.05 -20.95
C LEU A 158 13.18 -6.84 -22.32
N TYR A 159 12.95 -7.94 -23.09
CA TYR A 159 12.30 -7.89 -24.39
C TYR A 159 12.91 -6.83 -25.33
N ASP A 160 14.25 -6.83 -25.42
CA ASP A 160 15.06 -5.89 -26.24
C ASP A 160 14.89 -4.40 -25.90
N LYS A 161 14.33 -4.07 -24.73
CA LYS A 161 14.22 -2.71 -24.20
C LYS A 161 15.08 -2.53 -22.95
N GLU A 162 15.62 -1.32 -22.78
CA GLU A 162 16.23 -0.92 -21.50
C GLU A 162 15.16 -0.74 -20.43
N ILE A 163 15.43 -1.20 -19.21
CA ILE A 163 14.52 -1.17 -18.06
C ILE A 163 15.17 -0.41 -16.90
N LYS A 164 14.51 0.61 -16.38
CA LYS A 164 14.86 1.32 -15.13
C LYS A 164 14.32 0.52 -13.93
N LEU A 165 15.00 -0.59 -13.60
CA LEU A 165 14.46 -1.60 -12.69
C LEU A 165 14.26 -1.06 -11.27
N ARG A 166 15.23 -0.30 -10.75
CA ARG A 166 15.14 0.29 -9.41
C ARG A 166 14.02 1.33 -9.30
N GLU A 167 13.78 2.08 -10.36
CA GLU A 167 12.67 3.02 -10.43
C GLU A 167 11.31 2.29 -10.36
N ILE A 168 11.16 1.19 -11.10
CA ILE A 168 9.98 0.31 -11.04
C ILE A 168 9.75 -0.20 -9.62
N ALA A 169 10.81 -0.65 -8.93
CA ALA A 169 10.72 -1.13 -7.56
C ALA A 169 10.28 -0.01 -6.59
N GLY A 170 10.79 1.21 -6.76
CA GLY A 170 10.37 2.37 -5.97
C GLY A 170 8.91 2.76 -6.20
N ILE A 171 8.44 2.68 -7.45
CA ILE A 171 7.03 2.96 -7.77
C ILE A 171 6.11 1.91 -7.14
N LEU A 172 6.43 0.61 -7.28
CA LEU A 172 5.67 -0.47 -6.66
C LEU A 172 5.59 -0.28 -5.14
N ARG A 173 6.73 -0.08 -4.46
CA ARG A 173 6.79 0.07 -3.01
C ARG A 173 5.94 1.23 -2.50
N LEU A 174 5.99 2.39 -3.15
CA LEU A 174 5.15 3.52 -2.76
C LEU A 174 3.68 3.30 -3.13
N ALA A 175 3.38 2.66 -4.27
CA ALA A 175 2.01 2.38 -4.67
C ALA A 175 1.31 1.44 -3.69
N ASP A 176 2.01 0.42 -3.21
CA ASP A 176 1.54 -0.52 -2.21
C ASP A 176 1.27 0.20 -0.87
N GLU A 177 2.21 1.00 -0.35
CA GLU A 177 2.03 1.79 0.88
C GLU A 177 0.84 2.76 0.79
N LEU A 178 0.51 3.25 -0.42
CA LEU A 178 -0.63 4.15 -0.67
C LEU A 178 -1.95 3.42 -0.97
N ALA A 179 -1.93 2.12 -1.17
CA ALA A 179 -3.13 1.31 -1.42
C ALA A 179 -3.83 0.95 -0.10
N GLU A 180 -4.07 1.96 0.74
CA GLU A 180 -4.73 1.84 2.04
C GLU A 180 -6.07 2.60 2.03
N GLY A 181 -7.05 2.11 2.82
CA GLY A 181 -8.34 2.76 2.93
C GLY A 181 -9.48 1.80 3.36
N PRO A 182 -10.72 2.31 3.45
CA PRO A 182 -11.87 1.55 3.93
C PRO A 182 -12.17 0.27 3.15
N GLN A 183 -11.78 0.21 1.88
CA GLN A 183 -11.97 -0.97 1.02
C GLN A 183 -11.15 -2.18 1.49
N ARG A 184 -10.15 -1.99 2.34
CA ARG A 184 -9.31 -3.06 2.89
C ARG A 184 -9.87 -3.72 4.15
N THR A 185 -11.04 -3.28 4.62
CA THR A 185 -11.65 -3.81 5.84
C THR A 185 -13.16 -3.88 5.72
N SER A 186 -13.81 -4.56 6.68
CA SER A 186 -15.26 -4.66 6.75
C SER A 186 -15.79 -3.83 7.91
N SER A 187 -16.58 -2.81 7.61
CA SER A 187 -17.28 -2.01 8.62
C SER A 187 -18.24 -2.86 9.46
N TYR A 188 -18.85 -3.89 8.85
CA TYR A 188 -19.70 -4.82 9.57
C TYR A 188 -18.91 -5.60 10.63
N ILE A 189 -17.75 -6.17 10.27
CA ILE A 189 -16.90 -6.90 11.22
C ILE A 189 -16.41 -5.96 12.32
N LEU A 190 -16.03 -4.72 11.98
CA LEU A 190 -15.62 -3.72 12.97
C LEU A 190 -16.73 -3.36 13.95
N GLY A 191 -18.00 -3.36 13.52
CA GLY A 191 -19.15 -3.16 14.40
C GLY A 191 -19.56 -4.41 15.22
N HIS A 192 -19.20 -5.61 14.76
CA HIS A 192 -19.65 -6.88 15.32
C HIS A 192 -18.50 -7.89 15.45
N ASN A 193 -17.37 -7.47 16.04
CA ASN A 193 -16.14 -8.27 16.13
C ASN A 193 -16.26 -9.41 17.16
N THR A 194 -17.37 -10.18 17.14
CA THR A 194 -17.57 -11.31 18.03
C THR A 194 -18.10 -12.51 17.26
N LYS A 195 -17.67 -13.71 17.68
CA LYS A 195 -18.16 -15.00 17.20
C LYS A 195 -18.34 -15.96 18.37
N LEU A 196 -19.29 -16.89 18.26
CA LEU A 196 -19.41 -18.01 19.19
C LEU A 196 -18.53 -19.16 18.71
N GLU A 197 -17.58 -19.59 19.53
CA GLU A 197 -16.66 -20.68 19.24
C GLU A 197 -16.50 -21.54 20.49
N GLU A 198 -16.82 -22.84 20.38
CA GLU A 198 -16.76 -23.78 21.52
C GLU A 198 -17.56 -23.35 22.76
N GLY A 199 -18.67 -22.61 22.56
CA GLY A 199 -19.50 -22.10 23.66
C GLY A 199 -19.00 -20.79 24.28
N GLU A 200 -17.90 -20.23 23.81
CA GLU A 200 -17.35 -18.95 24.26
C GLU A 200 -17.45 -17.86 23.21
N ILE A 201 -17.64 -16.61 23.64
CA ILE A 201 -17.62 -15.44 22.76
C ILE A 201 -16.15 -15.04 22.54
N LYS A 202 -15.69 -15.12 21.28
CA LYS A 202 -14.33 -14.75 20.88
C LYS A 202 -14.33 -13.65 19.82
N PRO A 203 -13.27 -12.81 19.72
CA PRO A 203 -13.19 -11.85 18.62
C PRO A 203 -12.95 -12.56 17.29
N ILE A 204 -13.55 -12.04 16.21
CA ILE A 204 -13.29 -12.46 14.82
C ILE A 204 -11.88 -12.03 14.43
N ILE A 205 -11.57 -10.74 14.66
CA ILE A 205 -10.26 -10.15 14.47
C ILE A 205 -9.62 -9.98 15.85
N LYS A 206 -8.43 -10.53 16.04
CA LYS A 206 -7.69 -10.47 17.32
C LYS A 206 -7.31 -9.04 17.68
N ASN A 207 -7.19 -8.76 18.97
CA ASN A 207 -6.81 -7.44 19.49
C ASN A 207 -5.48 -6.92 18.91
N THR A 208 -4.53 -7.80 18.59
CA THR A 208 -3.26 -7.43 17.95
C THR A 208 -3.39 -6.97 16.50
N SER A 209 -4.48 -7.34 15.82
CA SER A 209 -4.71 -7.05 14.40
C SER A 209 -5.80 -5.99 14.18
N ILE A 210 -6.71 -5.80 15.15
CA ILE A 210 -7.87 -4.92 15.01
C ILE A 210 -7.49 -3.46 14.72
N ILE A 211 -6.35 -3.02 15.24
CA ILE A 211 -5.85 -1.65 15.02
C ILE A 211 -5.58 -1.37 13.53
N TYR A 212 -5.11 -2.35 12.75
CA TYR A 212 -4.88 -2.19 11.31
C TYR A 212 -6.20 -2.03 10.57
N HIS A 213 -7.21 -2.82 10.92
CA HIS A 213 -8.56 -2.72 10.34
C HIS A 213 -9.24 -1.39 10.70
N LYS A 214 -9.12 -0.95 11.96
CA LYS A 214 -9.66 0.34 12.40
C LYS A 214 -8.96 1.50 11.69
N TYR A 215 -7.64 1.46 11.59
CA TYR A 215 -6.86 2.43 10.82
C TYR A 215 -7.31 2.48 9.35
N ALA A 216 -7.42 1.34 8.68
CA ALA A 216 -7.89 1.28 7.30
C ALA A 216 -9.27 1.93 7.15
N SER A 217 -10.21 1.65 8.08
CA SER A 217 -11.58 2.15 8.02
C SER A 217 -11.71 3.68 8.08
N VAL A 218 -10.76 4.35 8.74
CA VAL A 218 -10.78 5.81 8.90
C VAL A 218 -9.89 6.55 7.87
N THR A 219 -9.08 5.81 7.08
CA THR A 219 -8.05 6.36 6.21
C THR A 219 -8.56 6.61 4.80
N ASN A 220 -8.26 7.79 4.24
CA ASN A 220 -8.44 8.11 2.82
C ASN A 220 -7.16 8.72 2.28
N ILE A 221 -6.67 8.21 1.13
CA ILE A 221 -5.41 8.65 0.51
C ILE A 221 -5.66 9.14 -0.91
N PHE A 222 -5.31 10.41 -1.15
CA PHE A 222 -5.40 11.05 -2.45
C PHE A 222 -4.00 11.48 -2.93
N ILE A 223 -3.65 11.09 -4.16
CA ILE A 223 -2.41 11.49 -4.83
C ILE A 223 -2.73 12.69 -5.71
N ASP A 224 -2.19 13.84 -5.36
CA ASP A 224 -2.35 15.10 -6.08
C ASP A 224 -1.00 15.51 -6.69
N LYS A 225 -0.65 14.86 -7.78
CA LYS A 225 0.63 15.08 -8.45
C LYS A 225 0.74 16.49 -9.04
N GLY A 226 -0.38 17.08 -9.46
CA GLY A 226 -0.44 18.45 -9.97
C GLY A 226 0.02 19.47 -8.93
N ASN A 227 -0.38 19.30 -7.68
CA ASN A 227 0.02 20.14 -6.54
C ASN A 227 1.22 19.58 -5.78
N GLY A 228 1.83 18.48 -6.25
CA GLY A 228 3.04 17.90 -5.69
C GLY A 228 2.86 17.30 -4.29
N ARG A 229 1.69 16.75 -3.98
CA ARG A 229 1.38 16.25 -2.63
C ARG A 229 0.73 14.88 -2.63
N ILE A 230 0.91 14.18 -1.50
CA ILE A 230 0.07 13.07 -1.07
C ILE A 230 -0.81 13.62 0.06
N ALA A 231 -2.11 13.62 -0.13
CA ALA A 231 -3.08 14.09 0.86
C ALA A 231 -3.71 12.88 1.59
N LEU A 232 -3.59 12.89 2.91
CA LEU A 232 -4.14 11.91 3.83
C LEU A 232 -5.29 12.54 4.58
N THR A 233 -6.41 11.84 4.68
CA THR A 233 -7.54 12.27 5.50
C THR A 233 -7.95 11.11 6.41
N TYR A 234 -8.02 11.39 7.70
CA TYR A 234 -8.44 10.45 8.73
C TYR A 234 -9.73 10.95 9.36
N ASN A 235 -10.79 10.16 9.26
CA ASN A 235 -12.11 10.50 9.80
C ASN A 235 -12.37 9.65 11.04
N ILE A 236 -12.20 10.23 12.22
CA ILE A 236 -12.36 9.54 13.51
C ILE A 236 -13.69 9.93 14.13
N GLU A 237 -14.66 9.05 14.10
CA GLU A 237 -15.90 9.20 14.83
C GLU A 237 -15.73 8.78 16.29
N ILE A 238 -16.17 9.62 17.23
CA ILE A 238 -16.16 9.33 18.67
C ILE A 238 -17.59 9.04 19.17
N PRO A 239 -17.73 8.19 20.19
CA PRO A 239 -16.69 7.40 20.86
C PRO A 239 -16.06 6.34 19.94
N VAL A 240 -14.76 6.12 20.09
CA VAL A 240 -14.04 5.10 19.32
C VAL A 240 -14.35 3.72 19.91
N ASN A 241 -14.62 2.76 19.04
CA ASN A 241 -14.89 1.36 19.41
C ASN A 241 -13.77 0.42 18.95
N GLN A 242 -13.69 -0.77 19.51
CA GLN A 242 -12.76 -1.87 19.21
C GLN A 242 -11.29 -1.62 19.59
N VAL A 243 -10.84 -0.38 19.57
CA VAL A 243 -9.54 0.10 20.04
C VAL A 243 -9.73 1.38 20.82
N SER A 244 -8.78 1.78 21.66
CA SER A 244 -8.89 3.08 22.31
C SER A 244 -8.59 4.23 21.35
N PHE A 245 -9.17 5.40 21.61
CA PHE A 245 -8.86 6.64 20.88
C PHE A 245 -7.35 6.92 20.85
N THR A 246 -6.68 6.72 21.97
CA THR A 246 -5.24 6.84 22.12
C THR A 246 -4.47 5.94 21.18
N GLU A 247 -4.81 4.64 21.15
CA GLU A 247 -4.13 3.68 20.28
C GLU A 247 -4.31 4.04 18.82
N LEU A 248 -5.54 4.38 18.40
CA LEU A 248 -5.83 4.77 17.03
C LEU A 248 -5.07 6.04 16.63
N LEU A 249 -5.11 7.08 17.45
CA LEU A 249 -4.43 8.36 17.17
C LEU A 249 -2.91 8.17 17.04
N ASN A 250 -2.30 7.46 17.99
CA ASN A 250 -0.87 7.18 17.96
C ASN A 250 -0.48 6.29 16.77
N PHE A 251 -1.35 5.36 16.38
CA PHE A 251 -1.14 4.55 15.19
C PHE A 251 -1.18 5.43 13.93
N ILE A 252 -2.16 6.32 13.81
CA ILE A 252 -2.27 7.28 12.70
C ILE A 252 -0.99 8.14 12.58
N TYR A 253 -0.50 8.71 13.68
CA TYR A 253 0.74 9.51 13.66
C TYR A 253 1.94 8.69 13.16
N LYS A 254 2.10 7.45 13.65
CA LYS A 254 3.16 6.56 13.17
C LYS A 254 3.04 6.27 11.67
N ARG A 255 1.81 6.09 11.18
CA ARG A 255 1.57 5.84 9.75
C ARG A 255 1.85 7.07 8.89
N ILE A 256 1.51 8.29 9.34
CA ILE A 256 1.84 9.54 8.65
C ILE A 256 3.36 9.69 8.50
N VAL A 257 4.11 9.49 9.60
CA VAL A 257 5.58 9.57 9.60
C VAL A 257 6.18 8.51 8.67
N LYS A 258 5.71 7.27 8.76
CA LYS A 258 6.17 6.17 7.90
C LYS A 258 5.90 6.48 6.43
N LEU A 259 4.69 6.90 6.08
CA LEU A 259 4.31 7.17 4.70
C LEU A 259 5.12 8.33 4.10
N ASP A 260 5.35 9.39 4.87
CA ASP A 260 6.21 10.50 4.42
C ASP A 260 7.66 10.04 4.21
N ALA A 261 8.19 9.21 5.10
CA ALA A 261 9.52 8.62 4.94
C ALA A 261 9.60 7.74 3.68
N GLU A 262 8.61 6.89 3.43
CA GLU A 262 8.51 6.06 2.22
C GLU A 262 8.39 6.92 0.95
N ARG A 263 7.60 8.01 0.96
CA ARG A 263 7.51 8.95 -0.16
C ARG A 263 8.88 9.50 -0.52
N ARG A 264 9.64 10.01 0.47
CA ARG A 264 10.97 10.59 0.26
C ARG A 264 11.99 9.54 -0.18
N TYR A 265 11.94 8.36 0.42
CA TYR A 265 12.80 7.23 0.11
C TYR A 265 12.57 6.72 -1.32
N CYS A 266 11.33 6.42 -1.70
CA CYS A 266 11.02 5.95 -3.04
C CYS A 266 11.33 7.00 -4.11
N LYS A 267 11.05 8.28 -3.82
CA LYS A 267 11.36 9.39 -4.72
C LYS A 267 12.88 9.53 -4.99
N TYR A 268 13.72 9.22 -4.01
CA TYR A 268 15.18 9.25 -4.19
C TYR A 268 15.65 8.26 -5.29
N TYR A 269 15.00 7.10 -5.39
CA TYR A 269 15.30 6.06 -6.36
C TYR A 269 14.45 6.09 -7.64
N ALA A 270 13.34 6.81 -7.64
CA ALA A 270 12.39 6.88 -8.75
C ALA A 270 12.18 8.34 -9.20
N PRO A 271 12.93 8.81 -10.22
CA PRO A 271 12.82 10.18 -10.75
C PRO A 271 11.43 10.58 -11.21
N SER A 272 10.61 9.63 -11.68
CA SER A 272 9.21 9.89 -12.04
C SER A 272 8.35 10.38 -10.86
N LEU A 273 8.79 10.18 -9.63
CA LEU A 273 8.12 10.64 -8.40
C LEU A 273 8.62 12.01 -7.92
N GLU A 274 9.55 12.67 -8.64
CA GLU A 274 10.21 13.92 -8.22
C GLU A 274 9.22 15.06 -7.93
N LYS A 275 8.06 15.08 -8.59
CA LYS A 275 7.02 16.09 -8.38
C LYS A 275 6.31 15.97 -7.01
N LEU A 276 6.38 14.84 -6.33
CA LEU A 276 5.77 14.64 -5.01
C LEU A 276 6.65 15.26 -3.91
N LYS A 277 6.40 16.51 -3.56
CA LYS A 277 7.24 17.32 -2.66
C LYS A 277 6.81 17.29 -1.20
N ARG A 278 5.56 16.91 -0.89
CA ARG A 278 5.06 16.94 0.49
C ARG A 278 3.98 15.89 0.74
N THR A 279 3.83 15.56 2.02
CA THR A 279 2.69 14.82 2.56
C THR A 279 1.87 15.77 3.41
N GLU A 280 0.57 15.83 3.18
CA GLU A 280 -0.39 16.58 3.98
C GLU A 280 -1.34 15.61 4.67
N ALA A 281 -1.56 15.79 5.98
CA ALA A 281 -2.50 14.95 6.72
C ALA A 281 -3.53 15.82 7.45
N ASN A 282 -4.79 15.55 7.19
CA ASN A 282 -5.95 16.13 7.87
C ASN A 282 -6.59 15.06 8.76
N ILE A 283 -6.79 15.37 10.03
CA ILE A 283 -7.44 14.48 11.00
C ILE A 283 -8.73 15.15 11.44
N ASN A 284 -9.87 14.57 11.10
CA ASN A 284 -11.19 15.03 11.50
C ASN A 284 -11.66 14.18 12.68
N ILE A 285 -11.98 14.82 13.81
CA ILE A 285 -12.57 14.19 14.99
C ILE A 285 -14.00 14.70 15.11
N TYR A 286 -14.97 13.82 14.91
CA TYR A 286 -16.37 14.19 14.81
C TYR A 286 -17.29 13.28 15.63
N HIS A 287 -18.49 13.78 15.92
CA HIS A 287 -19.57 13.02 16.55
C HIS A 287 -20.87 13.28 15.79
N LYS A 288 -21.53 12.23 15.29
CA LYS A 288 -22.77 12.29 14.51
C LYS A 288 -22.73 13.32 13.37
N GLY A 289 -21.57 13.43 12.70
CA GLY A 289 -21.38 14.30 11.55
C GLY A 289 -20.98 15.75 11.90
N GLU A 290 -20.83 16.11 13.18
CA GLU A 290 -20.35 17.41 13.62
C GLU A 290 -18.89 17.33 14.06
N ASP A 291 -18.05 18.23 13.55
CA ASP A 291 -16.65 18.31 13.95
C ASP A 291 -16.52 18.76 15.40
N ILE A 292 -15.81 17.97 16.19
CA ILE A 292 -15.63 18.21 17.62
C ILE A 292 -14.35 19.02 17.90
N ILE A 293 -13.28 18.76 17.16
CA ILE A 293 -11.98 19.41 17.36
C ILE A 293 -11.51 19.99 16.03
N ASP A 294 -11.05 21.23 16.06
CA ASP A 294 -10.36 21.85 14.94
C ASP A 294 -8.88 21.44 14.97
N MET A 295 -8.53 20.46 14.14
CA MET A 295 -7.19 19.91 14.03
C MET A 295 -6.37 20.72 13.01
N PRO A 296 -5.10 21.06 13.30
CA PRO A 296 -4.24 21.69 12.32
C PRO A 296 -3.91 20.73 11.18
N LEU A 297 -3.75 21.27 9.98
CA LEU A 297 -3.17 20.52 8.86
C LEU A 297 -1.71 20.17 9.18
N ILE A 298 -1.38 18.86 9.19
CA ILE A 298 -0.02 18.39 9.36
C ILE A 298 0.64 18.38 7.97
N GLU A 299 1.67 19.19 7.78
CA GLU A 299 2.41 19.28 6.52
C GLU A 299 3.86 18.85 6.71
N LEU A 300 4.29 17.83 5.95
CA LEU A 300 5.63 17.27 5.93
C LEU A 300 6.24 17.46 4.54
N GLY A 301 7.21 18.35 4.47
CA GLY A 301 7.92 18.69 3.24
C GLY A 301 9.10 17.76 2.94
N ASP A 302 9.81 18.10 1.87
CA ASP A 302 11.03 17.38 1.50
C ASP A 302 12.18 17.66 2.49
N LYS A 303 12.83 16.59 2.88
CA LYS A 303 14.10 16.56 3.59
C LYS A 303 14.83 15.26 3.24
N TYR A 304 16.04 15.08 3.72
CA TYR A 304 16.74 13.79 3.53
C TYR A 304 15.87 12.63 4.00
N ALA A 305 15.87 11.55 3.22
CA ALA A 305 15.13 10.33 3.57
C ALA A 305 15.78 9.66 4.78
N VAL A 306 15.04 9.63 5.90
CA VAL A 306 15.39 8.88 7.10
C VAL A 306 14.22 7.93 7.34
N LEU A 307 14.49 6.63 7.29
CA LEU A 307 13.44 5.60 7.39
C LEU A 307 12.99 5.28 8.84
N ALA A 308 13.66 5.85 9.84
CA ALA A 308 13.36 5.64 11.26
C ALA A 308 13.25 6.98 11.99
N GLU A 309 12.22 7.76 11.64
CA GLU A 309 11.92 9.03 12.33
C GLU A 309 10.90 8.81 13.44
N SER A 310 11.02 9.57 14.55
CA SER A 310 10.06 9.50 15.64
C SER A 310 8.85 10.41 15.39
N VAL A 311 7.70 10.03 15.91
CA VAL A 311 6.48 10.86 15.89
C VAL A 311 6.71 12.16 16.66
N GLU A 312 7.43 12.11 17.79
CA GLU A 312 7.74 13.30 18.59
C GLU A 312 8.52 14.33 17.77
N ASP A 313 9.60 13.91 17.09
CA ASP A 313 10.45 14.84 16.32
C ASP A 313 9.78 15.39 15.06
N VAL A 314 8.95 14.58 14.39
CA VAL A 314 8.37 14.93 13.09
C VAL A 314 7.05 15.67 13.21
N ILE A 315 6.21 15.28 14.16
CA ILE A 315 4.84 15.79 14.31
C ILE A 315 4.68 16.58 15.61
N LEU A 316 4.84 15.93 16.77
CA LEU A 316 4.38 16.50 18.04
C LEU A 316 5.21 17.69 18.53
N SER A 317 6.49 17.79 18.16
CA SER A 317 7.32 18.97 18.42
C SER A 317 6.84 20.20 17.63
N ARG A 318 6.29 20.01 16.43
CA ARG A 318 5.81 21.08 15.53
C ARG A 318 4.35 21.43 15.79
N TYR A 319 3.56 20.47 16.25
CA TYR A 319 2.13 20.59 16.51
C TYR A 319 1.82 20.13 17.95
N PRO A 320 2.29 20.84 19.00
CA PRO A 320 2.15 20.39 20.39
C PRO A 320 0.68 20.28 20.85
N ASN A 321 -0.22 21.04 20.23
CA ASN A 321 -1.64 21.06 20.61
C ASN A 321 -2.42 19.79 20.19
N ILE A 322 -1.84 18.92 19.35
CA ILE A 322 -2.46 17.67 18.98
C ILE A 322 -1.94 16.48 19.81
N LYS A 323 -1.22 16.72 20.90
CA LYS A 323 -0.88 15.68 21.86
C LYS A 323 -2.14 15.06 22.44
N GLU A 324 -2.10 13.77 22.62
CA GLU A 324 -3.23 12.94 23.03
C GLU A 324 -3.95 13.49 24.28
N GLU A 325 -3.19 13.85 25.32
CA GLU A 325 -3.74 14.36 26.58
C GLU A 325 -4.51 15.67 26.37
N ILE A 326 -4.04 16.53 25.48
CA ILE A 326 -4.68 17.79 25.15
C ILE A 326 -6.00 17.54 24.43
N LEU A 327 -5.98 16.67 23.42
CA LEU A 327 -7.19 16.34 22.66
C LEU A 327 -8.25 15.67 23.55
N LYS A 328 -7.87 14.74 24.41
CA LYS A 328 -8.79 14.12 25.39
C LYS A 328 -9.44 15.14 26.31
N THR A 329 -8.66 16.11 26.78
CA THR A 329 -9.17 17.20 27.63
C THR A 329 -10.19 18.03 26.87
N GLN A 330 -9.87 18.47 25.64
CA GLN A 330 -10.77 19.27 24.81
C GLN A 330 -12.08 18.53 24.47
N ILE A 331 -12.01 17.23 24.17
CA ILE A 331 -13.20 16.41 23.90
C ILE A 331 -14.11 16.35 25.12
N LYS A 332 -13.54 16.13 26.32
CA LYS A 332 -14.29 16.10 27.59
C LYS A 332 -14.90 17.44 27.98
N GLU A 333 -14.16 18.53 27.78
CA GLU A 333 -14.65 19.90 28.03
C GLU A 333 -15.87 20.25 27.15
N LYS A 334 -15.96 19.65 25.97
CA LYS A 334 -17.13 19.76 25.08
C LYS A 334 -18.27 18.77 25.42
N GLY A 335 -18.11 17.96 26.46
CA GLY A 335 -19.13 17.05 26.96
C GLY A 335 -19.22 15.71 26.21
N TYR A 336 -18.16 15.32 25.48
CA TYR A 336 -18.13 14.05 24.74
C TYR A 336 -17.22 13.01 25.40
N ASN A 337 -17.55 11.71 25.19
CA ASN A 337 -16.66 10.61 25.48
C ASN A 337 -15.85 10.30 24.20
N TYR A 338 -14.55 9.96 24.36
CA TYR A 338 -13.68 9.62 23.25
C TYR A 338 -13.59 8.09 23.00
N ASP A 339 -13.84 7.27 24.02
CA ASP A 339 -13.91 5.81 23.93
C ASP A 339 -15.32 5.33 24.31
N GLU A 340 -15.75 4.18 23.74
CA GLU A 340 -16.94 3.49 24.25
C GLU A 340 -16.69 3.00 25.67
N GLU A 341 -17.69 3.14 26.55
CA GLU A 341 -17.63 2.55 27.87
C GLU A 341 -17.57 1.03 27.73
N SER A 342 -16.60 0.41 28.43
CA SER A 342 -16.52 -1.06 28.49
C SER A 342 -17.76 -1.57 29.20
N ILE A 343 -18.65 -2.25 28.47
CA ILE A 343 -19.82 -2.93 29.01
C ILE A 343 -19.39 -4.20 29.73
#